data_3381689b003bbb8e73e1b02263310f88
#
_entry.id   3381689b003bbb8e73e1b02263310f88
#
_cell.length_a   1.000
_cell.length_b   1.000
_cell.length_c   1.000
_cell.angle_alpha   90.00
_cell.angle_beta   90.00
_cell.angle_gamma   90.00
#
_symmetry.space_group_name_H-M   'P 1'
#
loop_
_entity.id
_entity.type
_entity.pdbx_description
1 polymer ?
#
loop_
_entity_poly.entity_id
_entity_poly.type
_entity_poly.pdbx_seq_one_letter_code
_entity_poly.pdbx_strand_id
1 'polypeptide(L)'
;MKDATLALHHGFSSDPATKAVAVPIYQTVAYEFDSAQHGADLFNLAVPGNIYTRIMNPTNDVLEQRMAALEGGIAGLVVSAGSAAITYAIQALTAAGDNIVSTPQLYGGTYTLFAHMLPSFGVEVRFAKDDSAEAIAALIDDKTKAVYCESIGNPAGNIVDIAALAKAAHARGVPLIVDNTVATPVLCKPIEHGADIVVHSLTKYVGGHGNSLGGVIVDSGKFPWADHAERFPQLTQPEPSYHGVVYTEAFGPAAFIGRVRTVPLRNTGAALAPMNAFLLLQGLETLSLRMERHVDNALRVAHHLKHHPKVAWVSYAGLPGHPHYPLAEKYMGGRPSAILSFGLKEGYEAGVRFYDALKIFKRLVNIGDAKSLACHPASTTHRQLSDAEQARAGVKPEMIRLSVGIEAIEDILADLDQALEA
;
A
#
# COMPACT_ATOMS: atom_id res chain seq x y z
N MET A 1 -22.81 0.95 -4.71
CA MET A 1 -22.31 1.76 -5.86
C MET A 1 -21.11 1.05 -6.46
N LYS A 2 -20.79 1.28 -7.74
CA LYS A 2 -19.53 0.80 -8.37
C LYS A 2 -18.36 1.71 -7.97
N ASP A 3 -17.15 1.19 -8.06
CA ASP A 3 -15.92 1.86 -7.55
C ASP A 3 -15.71 3.26 -8.12
N ALA A 4 -15.87 3.45 -9.44
CA ALA A 4 -15.76 4.78 -10.05
C ALA A 4 -16.75 5.81 -9.47
N THR A 5 -17.93 5.37 -9.04
CA THR A 5 -18.93 6.22 -8.38
C THR A 5 -18.58 6.44 -6.90
N LEU A 6 -18.09 5.40 -6.21
CA LEU A 6 -17.61 5.53 -4.82
C LEU A 6 -16.45 6.53 -4.72
N ALA A 7 -15.49 6.47 -5.64
CA ALA A 7 -14.35 7.37 -5.70
C ALA A 7 -14.75 8.86 -5.81
N LEU A 8 -15.88 9.15 -6.43
CA LEU A 8 -16.38 10.51 -6.63
C LEU A 8 -17.28 11.01 -5.49
N HIS A 9 -18.13 10.15 -4.94
CA HIS A 9 -19.27 10.59 -4.12
C HIS A 9 -19.26 10.10 -2.67
N HIS A 10 -18.54 9.02 -2.36
CA HIS A 10 -18.60 8.46 -1.01
C HIS A 10 -17.94 9.39 0.03
N GLY A 11 -18.52 9.44 1.24
CA GLY A 11 -17.95 10.17 2.38
C GLY A 11 -18.11 11.69 2.34
N PHE A 12 -18.74 12.27 1.30
CA PHE A 12 -19.00 13.71 1.26
C PHE A 12 -20.34 14.03 0.61
N SER A 13 -21.06 14.95 1.19
CA SER A 13 -22.21 15.64 0.60
C SER A 13 -21.91 17.15 0.55
N SER A 14 -22.56 17.88 -0.37
CA SER A 14 -22.38 19.32 -0.49
C SER A 14 -22.47 20.02 0.87
N ASP A 15 -21.51 20.89 1.16
CA ASP A 15 -21.43 21.61 2.43
C ASP A 15 -22.77 22.31 2.77
N PRO A 16 -23.35 22.07 3.95
CA PRO A 16 -24.70 22.55 4.26
C PRO A 16 -24.79 24.08 4.34
N ALA A 17 -23.71 24.77 4.70
CA ALA A 17 -23.69 26.22 4.85
C ALA A 17 -23.43 26.94 3.53
N THR A 18 -22.44 26.49 2.77
CA THR A 18 -21.96 27.16 1.54
C THR A 18 -22.50 26.53 0.26
N LYS A 19 -23.02 25.30 0.34
CA LYS A 19 -23.44 24.47 -0.81
C LYS A 19 -22.27 24.09 -1.75
N ALA A 20 -21.02 24.19 -1.28
CA ALA A 20 -19.84 23.78 -2.02
C ALA A 20 -19.89 22.29 -2.34
N VAL A 21 -19.62 21.93 -3.60
CA VAL A 21 -19.62 20.55 -4.11
C VAL A 21 -18.24 19.91 -3.95
N ALA A 22 -17.16 20.69 -4.08
CA ALA A 22 -15.81 20.20 -3.83
C ALA A 22 -15.60 20.03 -2.32
N VAL A 23 -14.82 18.99 -1.95
CA VAL A 23 -14.44 18.77 -0.55
C VAL A 23 -13.62 19.95 -0.04
N PRO A 24 -14.06 20.66 1.03
CA PRO A 24 -13.30 21.78 1.59
C PRO A 24 -11.98 21.34 2.21
N ILE A 25 -10.98 22.24 2.18
CA ILE A 25 -9.71 22.03 2.87
C ILE A 25 -9.81 22.68 4.25
N TYR A 26 -9.96 21.86 5.29
CA TYR A 26 -9.97 22.35 6.67
C TYR A 26 -8.53 22.48 7.19
N GLN A 27 -7.85 23.55 6.76
CA GLN A 27 -6.47 23.83 7.15
C GLN A 27 -6.42 24.47 8.54
N THR A 28 -6.75 23.69 9.57
CA THR A 28 -6.77 24.10 10.98
C THR A 28 -6.09 23.04 11.85
N VAL A 29 -5.62 23.44 13.02
CA VAL A 29 -4.98 22.56 14.00
C VAL A 29 -5.99 22.06 15.05
N ALA A 30 -6.87 22.93 15.53
CA ALA A 30 -7.78 22.67 16.63
C ALA A 30 -9.20 23.14 16.29
N TYR A 31 -10.16 22.64 17.06
CA TYR A 31 -11.58 22.94 16.93
C TYR A 31 -12.12 23.46 18.26
N GLU A 32 -13.03 24.44 18.20
CA GLU A 32 -13.67 25.02 19.37
C GLU A 32 -14.75 24.07 19.92
N PHE A 33 -14.85 24.02 21.25
CA PHE A 33 -15.91 23.26 21.92
C PHE A 33 -17.06 24.23 22.29
N ASP A 34 -18.30 23.76 22.15
CA ASP A 34 -19.48 24.54 22.53
C ASP A 34 -19.55 24.79 24.03
N SER A 35 -18.94 23.93 24.87
CA SER A 35 -18.88 24.03 26.31
C SER A 35 -17.79 23.12 26.90
N ALA A 36 -17.49 23.26 28.17
CA ALA A 36 -16.60 22.33 28.90
C ALA A 36 -17.16 20.91 28.92
N GLN A 37 -18.49 20.74 29.00
CA GLN A 37 -19.13 19.44 28.96
C GLN A 37 -18.99 18.81 27.57
N HIS A 38 -19.22 19.58 26.48
CA HIS A 38 -19.02 19.09 25.11
C HIS A 38 -17.57 18.62 24.90
N GLY A 39 -16.60 19.38 25.40
CA GLY A 39 -15.20 18.95 25.35
C GLY A 39 -14.95 17.65 26.11
N ALA A 40 -15.50 17.51 27.31
CA ALA A 40 -15.39 16.27 28.09
C ALA A 40 -16.02 15.07 27.37
N ASP A 41 -17.19 15.24 26.75
CA ASP A 41 -17.90 14.20 26.03
C ASP A 41 -17.13 13.72 24.78
N LEU A 42 -16.46 14.64 24.05
CA LEU A 42 -15.58 14.31 22.94
C LEU A 42 -14.38 13.48 23.40
N PHE A 43 -13.70 13.89 24.48
CA PHE A 43 -12.56 13.15 25.02
C PHE A 43 -12.93 11.78 25.59
N ASN A 44 -14.14 11.66 26.14
CA ASN A 44 -14.68 10.40 26.66
C ASN A 44 -15.29 9.50 25.57
N LEU A 45 -15.24 9.92 24.29
CA LEU A 45 -15.86 9.21 23.14
C LEU A 45 -17.38 9.04 23.27
N ALA A 46 -18.03 9.87 24.08
CA ALA A 46 -19.47 9.85 24.28
C ALA A 46 -20.25 10.46 23.11
N VAL A 47 -19.62 11.39 22.38
CA VAL A 47 -20.15 12.01 21.16
C VAL A 47 -19.07 12.05 20.06
N PRO A 48 -19.47 11.94 18.78
CA PRO A 48 -18.53 12.14 17.67
C PRO A 48 -18.23 13.63 17.48
N GLY A 49 -17.03 13.96 17.02
CA GLY A 49 -16.68 15.35 16.67
C GLY A 49 -15.18 15.54 16.47
N ASN A 50 -14.83 16.77 16.11
CA ASN A 50 -13.43 17.14 15.86
C ASN A 50 -12.80 17.77 17.12
N ILE A 51 -11.57 17.35 17.43
CA ILE A 51 -10.79 17.86 18.57
C ILE A 51 -9.51 18.52 18.05
N TYR A 52 -8.73 17.76 17.28
CA TYR A 52 -7.39 18.17 16.86
C TYR A 52 -7.00 17.45 15.57
N THR A 53 -6.48 18.19 14.60
CA THR A 53 -6.21 17.68 13.24
C THR A 53 -5.25 16.48 13.19
N ARG A 54 -4.34 16.32 14.15
CA ARG A 54 -3.47 15.14 14.24
C ARG A 54 -4.26 13.83 14.34
N ILE A 55 -5.43 13.88 14.99
CA ILE A 55 -6.26 12.70 15.27
C ILE A 55 -7.40 12.58 14.26
N MET A 56 -8.01 13.71 13.89
CA MET A 56 -9.16 13.79 13.00
C MET A 56 -9.25 15.14 12.30
N ASN A 57 -9.61 15.14 11.02
CA ASN A 57 -9.82 16.35 10.24
C ASN A 57 -10.88 16.07 9.17
N PRO A 58 -11.88 16.93 8.93
CA PRO A 58 -12.96 16.65 7.99
C PRO A 58 -12.50 16.39 6.55
N THR A 59 -11.42 17.01 6.07
CA THR A 59 -10.86 16.71 4.73
C THR A 59 -10.25 15.31 4.70
N ASN A 60 -9.52 14.94 5.74
CA ASN A 60 -8.91 13.62 5.87
C ASN A 60 -9.98 12.51 5.98
N ASP A 61 -11.05 12.78 6.72
CA ASP A 61 -12.15 11.85 6.93
C ASP A 61 -12.82 11.43 5.61
N VAL A 62 -13.00 12.35 4.66
CA VAL A 62 -13.52 12.00 3.33
C VAL A 62 -12.60 11.00 2.62
N LEU A 63 -11.28 11.20 2.70
CA LEU A 63 -10.30 10.28 2.10
C LEU A 63 -10.30 8.92 2.80
N GLU A 64 -10.41 8.91 4.14
CA GLU A 64 -10.53 7.69 4.95
C GLU A 64 -11.76 6.86 4.54
N GLN A 65 -12.92 7.51 4.46
CA GLN A 65 -14.19 6.87 4.09
C GLN A 65 -14.16 6.34 2.64
N ARG A 66 -13.65 7.12 1.69
CA ARG A 66 -13.53 6.69 0.28
C ARG A 66 -12.61 5.49 0.12
N MET A 67 -11.44 5.52 0.75
CA MET A 67 -10.49 4.40 0.66
C MET A 67 -11.04 3.14 1.34
N ALA A 68 -11.68 3.28 2.50
CA ALA A 68 -12.35 2.16 3.16
C ALA A 68 -13.43 1.54 2.27
N ALA A 69 -14.30 2.36 1.67
CA ALA A 69 -15.37 1.88 0.79
C ALA A 69 -14.84 1.21 -0.48
N LEU A 70 -13.76 1.73 -1.08
CA LEU A 70 -13.15 1.17 -2.28
C LEU A 70 -12.51 -0.20 -2.02
N GLU A 71 -11.85 -0.37 -0.87
CA GLU A 71 -11.28 -1.67 -0.46
C GLU A 71 -12.34 -2.65 0.09
N GLY A 72 -13.56 -2.18 0.38
CA GLY A 72 -14.61 -3.00 1.01
C GLY A 72 -14.42 -3.17 2.51
N GLY A 73 -13.69 -2.27 3.15
CA GLY A 73 -13.51 -2.19 4.60
C GLY A 73 -14.60 -1.36 5.29
N ILE A 74 -14.60 -1.42 6.62
CA ILE A 74 -15.57 -0.67 7.44
C ILE A 74 -15.03 0.68 7.91
N ALA A 75 -13.71 0.82 8.01
CA ALA A 75 -13.06 2.04 8.49
C ALA A 75 -11.67 2.20 7.88
N GLY A 76 -11.25 3.44 7.70
CA GLY A 76 -9.92 3.82 7.24
C GLY A 76 -9.24 4.84 8.17
N LEU A 77 -7.93 4.92 8.10
CA LEU A 77 -7.12 5.91 8.77
C LEU A 77 -6.01 6.39 7.85
N VAL A 78 -6.01 7.67 7.48
CA VAL A 78 -4.92 8.25 6.70
C VAL A 78 -3.78 8.75 7.58
N VAL A 79 -2.56 8.58 7.06
CA VAL A 79 -1.30 8.96 7.71
C VAL A 79 -0.35 9.60 6.71
N SER A 80 0.75 10.17 7.19
CA SER A 80 1.67 10.98 6.38
C SER A 80 2.38 10.24 5.23
N ALA A 81 2.51 8.92 5.30
CA ALA A 81 3.21 8.11 4.29
C ALA A 81 2.80 6.63 4.38
N GLY A 82 3.03 5.86 3.31
CA GLY A 82 2.82 4.41 3.31
C GLY A 82 3.65 3.68 4.37
N SER A 83 4.90 4.09 4.59
CA SER A 83 5.74 3.51 5.66
C SER A 83 5.15 3.75 7.05
N ALA A 84 4.52 4.91 7.30
CA ALA A 84 3.80 5.17 8.56
C ALA A 84 2.56 4.27 8.70
N ALA A 85 1.84 4.00 7.58
CA ALA A 85 0.71 3.08 7.58
C ALA A 85 1.14 1.66 7.98
N ILE A 86 2.20 1.14 7.38
CA ILE A 86 2.76 -0.18 7.71
C ILE A 86 3.20 -0.22 9.18
N THR A 87 3.98 0.77 9.61
CA THR A 87 4.51 0.84 10.97
C THR A 87 3.37 0.86 12.00
N TYR A 88 2.35 1.69 11.79
CA TYR A 88 1.23 1.81 12.73
C TYR A 88 0.32 0.60 12.75
N ALA A 89 0.11 -0.04 11.59
CA ALA A 89 -0.64 -1.29 11.52
C ALA A 89 0.01 -2.38 12.39
N ILE A 90 1.34 -2.48 12.37
CA ILE A 90 2.09 -3.44 13.17
C ILE A 90 2.14 -3.02 14.64
N GLN A 91 2.47 -1.77 14.95
CA GLN A 91 2.55 -1.28 16.33
C GLN A 91 1.22 -1.38 17.09
N ALA A 92 0.09 -1.28 16.39
CA ALA A 92 -1.21 -1.46 17.03
C ALA A 92 -1.46 -2.90 17.51
N LEU A 93 -0.75 -3.88 16.96
CA LEU A 93 -0.93 -5.31 17.28
C LEU A 93 0.20 -5.89 18.11
N THR A 94 1.38 -5.26 18.14
CA THR A 94 2.61 -5.84 18.72
C THR A 94 3.07 -5.08 19.96
N ALA A 95 3.78 -5.81 20.81
CA ALA A 95 4.60 -5.29 21.90
C ALA A 95 6.02 -5.90 21.80
N ALA A 96 6.96 -5.41 22.61
CA ALA A 96 8.30 -6.01 22.67
C ALA A 96 8.22 -7.48 23.10
N GLY A 97 8.88 -8.36 22.35
CA GLY A 97 8.85 -9.81 22.51
C GLY A 97 7.85 -10.54 21.59
N ASP A 98 7.02 -9.80 20.86
CA ASP A 98 6.14 -10.36 19.82
C ASP A 98 6.88 -10.50 18.46
N ASN A 99 6.25 -11.21 17.53
CA ASN A 99 6.74 -11.32 16.17
C ASN A 99 5.63 -11.17 15.13
N ILE A 100 6.06 -10.92 13.89
CA ILE A 100 5.23 -11.03 12.69
C ILE A 100 5.91 -11.95 11.68
N VAL A 101 5.12 -12.55 10.79
CA VAL A 101 5.62 -13.36 9.67
C VAL A 101 5.39 -12.59 8.36
N SER A 102 6.39 -12.57 7.48
CA SER A 102 6.31 -11.84 6.21
C SER A 102 6.74 -12.70 5.03
N THR A 103 6.13 -12.45 3.86
CA THR A 103 6.67 -12.91 2.58
C THR A 103 8.03 -12.25 2.31
N PRO A 104 8.93 -12.88 1.52
CA PRO A 104 10.29 -12.36 1.34
C PRO A 104 10.40 -11.21 0.33
N GLN A 105 9.50 -11.14 -0.67
CA GLN A 105 9.54 -10.12 -1.72
C GLN A 105 8.76 -8.89 -1.28
N LEU A 106 9.48 -7.87 -0.83
CA LEU A 106 8.92 -6.62 -0.31
C LEU A 106 9.57 -5.40 -0.98
N TYR A 107 8.87 -4.29 -0.92
CA TYR A 107 9.47 -2.97 -1.15
C TYR A 107 10.68 -2.76 -0.23
N GLY A 108 11.79 -2.24 -0.77
CA GLY A 108 13.04 -2.11 -0.03
C GLY A 108 12.92 -1.34 1.30
N GLY A 109 12.06 -0.30 1.36
CA GLY A 109 11.80 0.42 2.61
C GLY A 109 11.06 -0.43 3.65
N THR A 110 10.15 -1.28 3.23
CA THR A 110 9.43 -2.23 4.10
C THR A 110 10.39 -3.32 4.60
N TYR A 111 11.25 -3.85 3.71
CA TYR A 111 12.29 -4.81 4.11
C TYR A 111 13.22 -4.21 5.18
N THR A 112 13.71 -2.98 4.98
CA THR A 112 14.57 -2.30 5.95
C THR A 112 13.87 -2.05 7.29
N LEU A 113 12.59 -1.63 7.26
CA LEU A 113 11.77 -1.50 8.45
C LEU A 113 11.70 -2.82 9.22
N PHE A 114 11.45 -3.92 8.52
CA PHE A 114 11.25 -5.25 9.10
C PHE A 114 12.56 -5.90 9.57
N ALA A 115 13.60 -5.81 8.78
CA ALA A 115 14.87 -6.47 9.08
C ALA A 115 15.70 -5.76 10.15
N HIS A 116 15.52 -4.44 10.31
CA HIS A 116 16.41 -3.63 11.15
C HIS A 116 15.68 -2.77 12.17
N MET A 117 14.61 -2.08 11.79
CA MET A 117 13.97 -1.11 12.69
C MET A 117 13.04 -1.78 13.70
N LEU A 118 12.14 -2.68 13.29
CA LEU A 118 11.24 -3.37 14.22
C LEU A 118 11.99 -4.21 15.27
N PRO A 119 13.06 -4.95 14.91
CA PRO A 119 13.87 -5.64 15.91
C PRO A 119 14.48 -4.73 16.96
N SER A 120 14.85 -3.47 16.63
CA SER A 120 15.34 -2.50 17.61
C SER A 120 14.28 -2.06 18.63
N PHE A 121 13.00 -2.24 18.31
CA PHE A 121 11.86 -2.07 19.24
C PHE A 121 11.40 -3.37 19.89
N GLY A 122 12.14 -4.47 19.71
CA GLY A 122 11.85 -5.77 20.31
C GLY A 122 10.79 -6.57 19.55
N VAL A 123 10.42 -6.21 18.34
CA VAL A 123 9.49 -6.98 17.49
C VAL A 123 10.31 -7.76 16.45
N GLU A 124 10.29 -9.09 16.55
CA GLU A 124 10.94 -9.98 15.57
C GLU A 124 10.15 -10.02 14.27
N VAL A 125 10.84 -10.03 13.11
CA VAL A 125 10.20 -10.32 11.83
C VAL A 125 10.80 -11.58 11.23
N ARG A 126 9.94 -12.56 10.94
CA ARG A 126 10.30 -13.83 10.35
C ARG A 126 9.95 -13.83 8.88
N PHE A 127 10.96 -13.76 8.03
CA PHE A 127 10.78 -13.86 6.59
C PHE A 127 10.63 -15.33 6.17
N ALA A 128 9.56 -15.63 5.45
CA ALA A 128 9.39 -16.94 4.83
C ALA A 128 10.43 -17.17 3.72
N LYS A 129 10.70 -18.42 3.40
CA LYS A 129 11.62 -18.77 2.29
C LYS A 129 11.04 -18.48 0.91
N ASP A 130 9.71 -18.49 0.79
CA ASP A 130 8.93 -18.20 -0.42
C ASP A 130 7.52 -17.69 -0.03
N ASP A 131 6.69 -17.35 -1.04
CA ASP A 131 5.34 -16.79 -0.86
C ASP A 131 4.26 -17.87 -0.62
N SER A 132 4.63 -19.13 -0.38
CA SER A 132 3.65 -20.21 -0.17
C SER A 132 2.99 -20.13 1.21
N ALA A 133 1.72 -20.54 1.26
CA ALA A 133 0.98 -20.59 2.51
C ALA A 133 1.61 -21.55 3.54
N GLU A 134 2.24 -22.63 3.06
CA GLU A 134 2.95 -23.60 3.88
C GLU A 134 4.20 -22.99 4.53
N ALA A 135 4.99 -22.22 3.79
CA ALA A 135 6.17 -21.55 4.29
C ALA A 135 5.81 -20.50 5.36
N ILE A 136 4.73 -19.76 5.15
CA ILE A 136 4.18 -18.79 6.12
C ILE A 136 3.66 -19.52 7.37
N ALA A 137 2.82 -20.54 7.23
CA ALA A 137 2.23 -21.27 8.33
C ALA A 137 3.26 -21.92 9.26
N ALA A 138 4.40 -22.35 8.71
CA ALA A 138 5.49 -22.97 9.45
C ALA A 138 6.21 -22.00 10.42
N LEU A 139 6.10 -20.69 10.20
CA LEU A 139 6.75 -19.65 11.01
C LEU A 139 5.83 -19.04 12.07
N ILE A 140 4.52 -19.32 12.01
CA ILE A 140 3.54 -18.78 12.97
C ILE A 140 3.62 -19.55 14.29
N ASP A 141 3.83 -18.81 15.37
CA ASP A 141 3.80 -19.31 16.76
C ASP A 141 2.83 -18.50 17.65
N ASP A 142 2.86 -18.74 18.96
CA ASP A 142 1.96 -18.09 19.90
C ASP A 142 2.24 -16.60 20.09
N LYS A 143 3.43 -16.12 19.72
CA LYS A 143 3.82 -14.70 19.76
C LYS A 143 3.57 -13.97 18.45
N THR A 144 3.16 -14.68 17.39
CA THR A 144 2.89 -14.07 16.09
C THR A 144 1.62 -13.25 16.15
N LYS A 145 1.70 -11.98 15.76
CA LYS A 145 0.59 -11.01 15.80
C LYS A 145 0.00 -10.69 14.43
N ALA A 146 0.75 -10.89 13.36
CA ALA A 146 0.27 -10.66 12.00
C ALA A 146 1.07 -11.47 10.98
N VAL A 147 0.44 -11.78 9.86
CA VAL A 147 1.10 -12.13 8.60
C VAL A 147 1.05 -10.90 7.70
N TYR A 148 2.16 -10.60 7.02
CA TYR A 148 2.27 -9.46 6.11
C TYR A 148 2.70 -9.90 4.71
N CYS A 149 2.07 -9.34 3.67
CA CYS A 149 2.50 -9.50 2.28
C CYS A 149 2.17 -8.26 1.43
N GLU A 150 2.78 -8.16 0.26
CA GLU A 150 2.38 -7.23 -0.80
C GLU A 150 1.53 -7.98 -1.83
N SER A 151 0.40 -7.42 -2.28
CA SER A 151 -0.45 -8.04 -3.32
C SER A 151 0.32 -8.25 -4.62
N ILE A 152 1.16 -7.29 -4.97
CA ILE A 152 2.15 -7.34 -6.05
C ILE A 152 3.48 -6.82 -5.50
N GLY A 153 4.48 -7.67 -5.46
CA GLY A 153 5.80 -7.33 -4.95
C GLY A 153 6.58 -6.40 -5.89
N ASN A 154 7.39 -5.52 -5.32
CA ASN A 154 8.23 -4.58 -6.04
C ASN A 154 9.70 -4.71 -5.59
N PRO A 155 10.67 -4.99 -6.47
CA PRO A 155 10.62 -4.88 -7.95
C PRO A 155 10.24 -6.16 -8.71
N ALA A 156 10.04 -7.29 -8.04
CA ALA A 156 9.92 -8.60 -8.68
C ALA A 156 8.65 -8.76 -9.54
N GLY A 157 7.56 -8.03 -9.21
CA GLY A 157 6.27 -8.17 -9.91
C GLY A 157 5.59 -9.53 -9.66
N ASN A 158 6.00 -10.24 -8.59
CA ASN A 158 5.33 -11.46 -8.14
C ASN A 158 3.94 -11.12 -7.57
N ILE A 159 3.03 -12.07 -7.68
CA ILE A 159 1.67 -11.96 -7.13
C ILE A 159 1.50 -13.07 -6.10
N VAL A 160 1.03 -12.73 -4.91
CA VAL A 160 0.79 -13.70 -3.83
C VAL A 160 -0.61 -14.30 -3.93
N ASP A 161 -0.79 -15.54 -3.46
CA ASP A 161 -2.13 -16.12 -3.29
C ASP A 161 -2.76 -15.64 -1.97
N ILE A 162 -3.42 -14.47 -2.01
CA ILE A 162 -4.01 -13.80 -0.84
C ILE A 162 -4.94 -14.74 -0.08
N ALA A 163 -5.82 -15.46 -0.77
CA ALA A 163 -6.77 -16.36 -0.13
C ALA A 163 -6.09 -17.54 0.60
N ALA A 164 -5.01 -18.09 0.02
CA ALA A 164 -4.23 -19.14 0.65
C ALA A 164 -3.49 -18.63 1.90
N LEU A 165 -2.89 -17.44 1.82
CA LEU A 165 -2.21 -16.80 2.95
C LEU A 165 -3.20 -16.45 4.07
N ALA A 166 -4.36 -15.89 3.75
CA ALA A 166 -5.43 -15.59 4.72
C ALA A 166 -5.89 -16.85 5.46
N LYS A 167 -6.16 -17.93 4.70
CA LYS A 167 -6.54 -19.22 5.29
C LYS A 167 -5.47 -19.76 6.24
N ALA A 168 -4.20 -19.67 5.87
CA ALA A 168 -3.09 -20.14 6.71
C ALA A 168 -2.95 -19.30 8.00
N ALA A 169 -3.07 -17.98 7.90
CA ALA A 169 -3.03 -17.06 9.04
C ALA A 169 -4.22 -17.28 9.99
N HIS A 170 -5.45 -17.29 9.46
CA HIS A 170 -6.67 -17.48 10.25
C HIS A 170 -6.73 -18.83 10.96
N ALA A 171 -6.21 -19.90 10.34
CA ALA A 171 -6.12 -21.22 11.00
C ALA A 171 -5.26 -21.19 12.28
N ARG A 172 -4.47 -20.15 12.48
CA ARG A 172 -3.63 -19.91 13.65
C ARG A 172 -4.12 -18.73 14.51
N GLY A 173 -5.30 -18.16 14.20
CA GLY A 173 -5.84 -16.98 14.89
C GLY A 173 -5.00 -15.72 14.72
N VAL A 174 -4.42 -15.51 13.53
CA VAL A 174 -3.55 -14.39 13.19
C VAL A 174 -4.15 -13.64 12.00
N PRO A 175 -4.23 -12.29 12.01
CA PRO A 175 -4.74 -11.50 10.89
C PRO A 175 -3.72 -11.43 9.75
N LEU A 176 -4.24 -11.27 8.50
CA LEU A 176 -3.46 -10.98 7.32
C LEU A 176 -3.49 -9.48 7.01
N ILE A 177 -2.31 -8.86 6.94
CA ILE A 177 -2.08 -7.49 6.46
C ILE A 177 -1.57 -7.55 5.02
N VAL A 178 -2.24 -6.86 4.12
CA VAL A 178 -1.85 -6.79 2.69
C VAL A 178 -1.53 -5.36 2.31
N ASP A 179 -0.32 -5.12 1.82
CA ASP A 179 -0.02 -3.86 1.11
C ASP A 179 -0.53 -3.95 -0.32
N ASN A 180 -1.55 -3.16 -0.62
CA ASN A 180 -2.22 -3.14 -1.91
C ASN A 180 -1.85 -1.92 -2.76
N THR A 181 -0.71 -1.30 -2.48
CA THR A 181 -0.24 -0.08 -3.14
C THR A 181 -0.15 -0.21 -4.65
N VAL A 182 0.35 -1.35 -5.15
CA VAL A 182 0.63 -1.55 -6.58
C VAL A 182 -0.63 -1.94 -7.36
N ALA A 183 -1.45 -2.83 -6.81
CA ALA A 183 -2.70 -3.23 -7.46
C ALA A 183 -3.78 -2.16 -7.36
N THR A 184 -3.83 -1.42 -6.27
CA THR A 184 -4.93 -0.52 -5.92
C THR A 184 -6.30 -1.25 -5.80
N PRO A 185 -7.32 -0.68 -5.17
CA PRO A 185 -8.64 -1.32 -5.10
C PRO A 185 -9.32 -1.48 -6.48
N VAL A 186 -8.76 -0.86 -7.53
CA VAL A 186 -9.30 -0.99 -8.90
C VAL A 186 -8.96 -2.35 -9.52
N LEU A 187 -7.77 -2.89 -9.26
CA LEU A 187 -7.34 -4.16 -9.84
C LEU A 187 -7.56 -5.34 -8.89
N CYS A 188 -7.43 -5.13 -7.58
CA CYS A 188 -7.59 -6.16 -6.56
C CYS A 188 -8.12 -5.56 -5.27
N LYS A 189 -9.07 -6.25 -4.64
CA LYS A 189 -9.58 -5.93 -3.29
C LYS A 189 -9.22 -7.06 -2.34
N PRO A 190 -8.11 -6.99 -1.63
CA PRO A 190 -7.63 -8.06 -0.76
C PRO A 190 -8.65 -8.50 0.30
N ILE A 191 -9.52 -7.58 0.79
CA ILE A 191 -10.58 -7.90 1.77
C ILE A 191 -11.60 -8.90 1.23
N GLU A 192 -11.87 -8.89 -0.08
CA GLU A 192 -12.75 -9.89 -0.71
C GLU A 192 -12.12 -11.29 -0.74
N HIS A 193 -10.80 -11.36 -0.55
CA HIS A 193 -10.01 -12.59 -0.57
C HIS A 193 -9.48 -13.00 0.82
N GLY A 194 -9.97 -12.35 1.88
CA GLY A 194 -9.68 -12.73 3.27
C GLY A 194 -8.63 -11.89 3.98
N ALA A 195 -8.13 -10.80 3.37
CA ALA A 195 -7.29 -9.86 4.10
C ALA A 195 -8.11 -9.16 5.20
N ASP A 196 -7.51 -8.97 6.37
CA ASP A 196 -8.13 -8.32 7.52
C ASP A 196 -7.80 -6.83 7.56
N ILE A 197 -6.58 -6.51 7.18
CA ILE A 197 -6.05 -5.15 7.16
C ILE A 197 -5.41 -4.91 5.79
N VAL A 198 -5.72 -3.78 5.16
CA VAL A 198 -5.09 -3.35 3.92
C VAL A 198 -4.34 -2.05 4.17
N VAL A 199 -3.12 -1.95 3.67
CA VAL A 199 -2.34 -0.71 3.73
C VAL A 199 -2.00 -0.23 2.32
N HIS A 200 -1.85 1.09 2.16
CA HIS A 200 -1.39 1.70 0.92
C HIS A 200 -0.41 2.83 1.16
N SER A 201 0.53 2.97 0.26
CA SER A 201 1.13 4.26 -0.04
C SER A 201 0.25 5.02 -1.04
N LEU A 202 -0.55 5.95 -0.53
CA LEU A 202 -1.39 6.84 -1.38
C LEU A 202 -0.56 7.72 -2.30
N THR A 203 0.74 7.88 -2.00
CA THR A 203 1.76 8.57 -2.77
C THR A 203 1.86 8.07 -4.22
N LYS A 204 1.51 6.78 -4.45
CA LYS A 204 1.70 6.07 -5.71
C LYS A 204 0.48 6.25 -6.62
N TYR A 205 -0.08 5.19 -7.16
CA TYR A 205 -1.21 5.24 -8.09
C TYR A 205 -2.43 6.01 -7.59
N VAL A 206 -2.75 5.97 -6.30
CA VAL A 206 -3.90 6.69 -5.75
C VAL A 206 -3.76 8.19 -5.99
N GLY A 207 -2.66 8.80 -5.55
CA GLY A 207 -2.35 10.20 -5.84
C GLY A 207 -2.04 10.43 -7.31
N GLY A 208 -1.19 9.60 -7.89
CA GLY A 208 -0.90 9.48 -9.32
C GLY A 208 -0.16 10.64 -9.97
N HIS A 209 0.28 11.64 -9.21
CA HIS A 209 0.88 12.87 -9.76
C HIS A 209 2.27 13.19 -9.20
N GLY A 210 2.78 12.37 -8.27
CA GLY A 210 4.11 12.55 -7.67
C GLY A 210 4.27 13.84 -6.87
N ASN A 211 3.18 14.44 -6.41
CA ASN A 211 3.15 15.75 -5.76
C ASN A 211 2.75 15.72 -4.28
N SER A 212 2.31 14.56 -3.77
CA SER A 212 1.83 14.45 -2.39
C SER A 212 2.21 13.10 -1.79
N LEU A 213 2.69 13.11 -0.55
CA LEU A 213 2.88 11.93 0.27
C LEU A 213 1.61 11.61 1.05
N GLY A 214 1.33 10.33 1.23
CA GLY A 214 0.27 9.84 2.10
C GLY A 214 0.29 8.33 2.23
N GLY A 215 -0.34 7.84 3.28
CA GLY A 215 -0.61 6.43 3.52
C GLY A 215 -2.03 6.25 4.04
N VAL A 216 -2.56 5.05 3.94
CA VAL A 216 -3.83 4.67 4.55
C VAL A 216 -3.77 3.26 5.09
N ILE A 217 -4.46 3.04 6.18
CA ILE A 217 -4.76 1.74 6.78
C ILE A 217 -6.26 1.55 6.66
N VAL A 218 -6.70 0.42 6.12
CA VAL A 218 -8.12 0.05 6.01
C VAL A 218 -8.35 -1.23 6.81
N ASP A 219 -9.35 -1.18 7.68
CA ASP A 219 -9.79 -2.32 8.50
C ASP A 219 -10.99 -2.99 7.82
N SER A 220 -10.91 -4.30 7.63
CA SER A 220 -12.05 -5.07 7.11
C SER A 220 -13.22 -5.15 8.09
N GLY A 221 -12.95 -5.03 9.40
CA GLY A 221 -13.90 -5.28 10.48
C GLY A 221 -14.31 -6.75 10.65
N LYS A 222 -13.61 -7.68 9.98
CA LYS A 222 -13.99 -9.10 9.94
C LYS A 222 -13.19 -9.99 10.87
N PHE A 223 -11.99 -9.55 11.30
CA PHE A 223 -11.17 -10.37 12.20
C PHE A 223 -11.78 -10.41 13.61
N PRO A 224 -12.02 -11.61 14.17
CA PRO A 224 -12.72 -11.78 15.44
C PRO A 224 -11.78 -11.56 16.63
N TRP A 225 -11.38 -10.31 16.89
CA TRP A 225 -10.43 -9.94 17.94
C TRP A 225 -10.76 -10.52 19.32
N ALA A 226 -12.05 -10.53 19.67
CA ALA A 226 -12.52 -11.04 20.96
C ALA A 226 -12.31 -12.56 21.13
N ASP A 227 -12.39 -13.33 20.03
CA ASP A 227 -12.17 -14.77 20.04
C ASP A 227 -10.67 -15.13 20.26
N HIS A 228 -9.80 -14.14 20.06
CA HIS A 228 -8.34 -14.26 20.24
C HIS A 228 -7.81 -13.27 21.30
N ALA A 229 -8.59 -13.03 22.36
CA ALA A 229 -8.31 -12.01 23.38
C ALA A 229 -6.92 -12.15 24.03
N GLU A 230 -6.47 -13.37 24.33
CA GLU A 230 -5.15 -13.63 24.93
C GLU A 230 -4.01 -13.22 23.98
N ARG A 231 -4.22 -13.36 22.66
CA ARG A 231 -3.24 -12.97 21.65
C ARG A 231 -3.21 -11.47 21.44
N PHE A 232 -4.35 -10.78 21.57
CA PHE A 232 -4.49 -9.34 21.28
C PHE A 232 -4.98 -8.54 22.51
N PRO A 233 -4.26 -8.61 23.67
CA PRO A 233 -4.67 -7.86 24.87
C PRO A 233 -4.74 -6.35 24.63
N GLN A 234 -3.98 -5.81 23.67
CA GLN A 234 -3.98 -4.40 23.30
C GLN A 234 -5.35 -3.90 22.77
N LEU A 235 -6.21 -4.81 22.28
CA LEU A 235 -7.55 -4.50 21.75
C LEU A 235 -8.66 -4.91 22.71
N THR A 236 -8.42 -5.91 23.56
CA THR A 236 -9.43 -6.60 24.37
C THR A 236 -9.33 -6.33 25.87
N GLN A 237 -8.28 -5.62 26.29
CA GLN A 237 -8.10 -5.18 27.69
C GLN A 237 -8.05 -3.66 27.79
N PRO A 238 -8.25 -3.08 28.99
CA PRO A 238 -8.19 -1.62 29.19
C PRO A 238 -6.87 -1.02 28.74
N GLU A 239 -6.91 -0.05 27.84
CA GLU A 239 -5.73 0.68 27.35
C GLU A 239 -5.31 1.77 28.34
N PRO A 240 -4.17 1.62 29.05
CA PRO A 240 -3.78 2.57 30.08
C PRO A 240 -3.43 3.97 29.56
N SER A 241 -3.00 4.07 28.29
CA SER A 241 -2.65 5.36 27.67
C SER A 241 -3.85 6.12 27.13
N TYR A 242 -5.05 5.51 27.13
CA TYR A 242 -6.29 6.13 26.64
C TYR A 242 -7.50 5.80 27.52
N HIS A 243 -7.53 6.39 28.70
CA HIS A 243 -8.65 6.34 29.67
C HIS A 243 -9.17 4.93 30.04
N GLY A 244 -8.38 3.88 29.84
CA GLY A 244 -8.80 2.50 30.12
C GLY A 244 -9.82 1.95 29.11
N VAL A 245 -9.90 2.50 27.89
CA VAL A 245 -10.80 2.01 26.85
C VAL A 245 -10.45 0.58 26.47
N VAL A 246 -11.47 -0.28 26.38
CA VAL A 246 -11.41 -1.60 25.74
C VAL A 246 -11.91 -1.43 24.30
N TYR A 247 -11.01 -1.55 23.33
CA TYR A 247 -11.34 -1.18 21.93
C TYR A 247 -12.43 -2.06 21.31
N THR A 248 -12.43 -3.36 21.62
CA THR A 248 -13.46 -4.28 21.14
C THR A 248 -14.84 -3.96 21.67
N GLU A 249 -14.95 -3.37 22.86
CA GLU A 249 -16.22 -2.92 23.44
C GLU A 249 -16.65 -1.55 22.91
N ALA A 250 -15.69 -0.60 22.83
CA ALA A 250 -15.97 0.78 22.46
C ALA A 250 -16.22 0.97 20.95
N PHE A 251 -15.52 0.21 20.09
CA PHE A 251 -15.56 0.38 18.65
C PHE A 251 -16.08 -0.86 17.90
N GLY A 252 -16.34 -1.96 18.60
CA GLY A 252 -16.82 -3.20 17.98
C GLY A 252 -15.91 -3.66 16.82
N PRO A 253 -16.47 -3.85 15.61
CA PRO A 253 -15.68 -4.29 14.45
C PRO A 253 -14.55 -3.33 14.05
N ALA A 254 -14.63 -2.03 14.40
CA ALA A 254 -13.59 -1.02 14.11
C ALA A 254 -12.53 -0.88 15.23
N ALA A 255 -12.44 -1.87 16.15
CA ALA A 255 -11.52 -1.86 17.28
C ALA A 255 -10.06 -1.59 16.87
N PHE A 256 -9.62 -2.23 15.80
CA PHE A 256 -8.24 -2.07 15.32
C PHE A 256 -7.96 -0.62 14.87
N ILE A 257 -8.81 -0.03 14.01
CA ILE A 257 -8.64 1.36 13.57
C ILE A 257 -8.78 2.35 14.73
N GLY A 258 -9.70 2.09 15.66
CA GLY A 258 -9.82 2.89 16.88
C GLY A 258 -8.50 2.97 17.65
N ARG A 259 -7.83 1.82 17.84
CA ARG A 259 -6.52 1.77 18.49
C ARG A 259 -5.43 2.45 17.66
N VAL A 260 -5.36 2.20 16.35
CA VAL A 260 -4.34 2.84 15.50
C VAL A 260 -4.42 4.37 15.60
N ARG A 261 -5.63 4.94 15.62
CA ARG A 261 -5.87 6.38 15.75
C ARG A 261 -5.45 6.93 17.10
N THR A 262 -5.80 6.25 18.18
CA THR A 262 -5.66 6.77 19.54
C THR A 262 -4.31 6.45 20.20
N VAL A 263 -3.57 5.46 19.71
CA VAL A 263 -2.27 5.09 20.28
C VAL A 263 -1.12 5.42 19.31
N PRO A 264 -0.85 4.67 18.21
CA PRO A 264 0.29 5.01 17.35
C PRO A 264 0.20 6.40 16.75
N LEU A 265 -0.89 6.76 16.08
CA LEU A 265 -1.01 8.06 15.42
C LEU A 265 -0.98 9.23 16.43
N ARG A 266 -1.80 9.15 17.47
CA ARG A 266 -1.90 10.24 18.48
C ARG A 266 -0.55 10.51 19.12
N ASN A 267 0.21 9.48 19.46
CA ASN A 267 1.40 9.62 20.29
C ASN A 267 2.69 9.85 19.48
N THR A 268 2.77 9.38 18.23
CA THR A 268 3.97 9.53 17.37
C THR A 268 3.81 10.56 16.26
N GLY A 269 2.56 10.91 15.89
CA GLY A 269 2.26 12.16 15.18
C GLY A 269 2.44 12.14 13.66
N ALA A 270 2.53 10.98 12.98
CA ALA A 270 2.63 10.93 11.51
C ALA A 270 1.27 11.22 10.84
N ALA A 271 0.62 12.32 11.18
CA ALA A 271 -0.67 12.75 10.64
C ALA A 271 -0.52 13.28 9.21
N LEU A 272 -1.55 13.03 8.39
CA LEU A 272 -1.64 13.58 7.04
C LEU A 272 -2.08 15.05 7.09
N ALA A 273 -1.38 15.93 6.36
CA ALA A 273 -1.80 17.32 6.23
C ALA A 273 -3.09 17.41 5.38
N PRO A 274 -4.08 18.26 5.74
CA PRO A 274 -5.34 18.39 4.98
C PRO A 274 -5.14 18.77 3.52
N MET A 275 -4.14 19.59 3.19
CA MET A 275 -3.78 19.91 1.80
C MET A 275 -3.34 18.65 1.04
N ASN A 276 -2.56 17.77 1.65
CA ASN A 276 -2.15 16.51 1.02
C ASN A 276 -3.37 15.60 0.82
N ALA A 277 -4.28 15.52 1.82
CA ALA A 277 -5.52 14.76 1.67
C ALA A 277 -6.36 15.26 0.50
N PHE A 278 -6.48 16.58 0.30
CA PHE A 278 -7.19 17.17 -0.84
C PHE A 278 -6.54 16.79 -2.17
N LEU A 279 -5.21 16.88 -2.31
CA LEU A 279 -4.50 16.48 -3.52
C LEU A 279 -4.66 14.98 -3.81
N LEU A 280 -4.64 14.14 -2.78
CA LEU A 280 -4.85 12.70 -2.91
C LEU A 280 -6.30 12.37 -3.30
N LEU A 281 -7.29 13.10 -2.78
CA LEU A 281 -8.69 12.99 -3.20
C LEU A 281 -8.87 13.29 -4.69
N GLN A 282 -8.24 14.36 -5.20
CA GLN A 282 -8.28 14.67 -6.63
C GLN A 282 -7.69 13.53 -7.48
N GLY A 283 -6.58 12.94 -7.04
CA GLY A 283 -6.01 11.76 -7.69
C GLY A 283 -6.93 10.55 -7.64
N LEU A 284 -7.54 10.30 -6.49
CA LEU A 284 -8.46 9.17 -6.26
C LEU A 284 -9.69 9.22 -7.19
N GLU A 285 -10.23 10.39 -7.42
CA GLU A 285 -11.42 10.59 -8.27
C GLU A 285 -11.25 10.07 -9.70
N THR A 286 -10.03 10.06 -10.22
CA THR A 286 -9.70 9.56 -11.56
C THR A 286 -8.95 8.23 -11.56
N LEU A 287 -8.82 7.57 -10.41
CA LEU A 287 -8.00 6.37 -10.26
C LEU A 287 -8.40 5.25 -11.24
N SER A 288 -9.69 4.95 -11.36
CA SER A 288 -10.18 3.89 -12.26
C SER A 288 -9.77 4.13 -13.71
N LEU A 289 -9.95 5.37 -14.21
CA LEU A 289 -9.58 5.74 -15.58
C LEU A 289 -8.07 5.64 -15.81
N ARG A 290 -7.29 6.08 -14.82
CA ARG A 290 -5.82 6.00 -14.92
C ARG A 290 -5.33 4.56 -14.88
N MET A 291 -5.87 3.74 -13.98
CA MET A 291 -5.45 2.33 -13.86
C MET A 291 -5.74 1.54 -15.14
N GLU A 292 -6.90 1.75 -15.78
CA GLU A 292 -7.20 1.14 -17.09
C GLU A 292 -6.14 1.50 -18.14
N ARG A 293 -5.83 2.81 -18.29
CA ARG A 293 -4.83 3.27 -19.24
C ARG A 293 -3.41 2.78 -18.91
N HIS A 294 -3.03 2.82 -17.63
CA HIS A 294 -1.74 2.31 -17.16
C HIS A 294 -1.52 0.85 -17.54
N VAL A 295 -2.51 0.01 -17.26
CA VAL A 295 -2.41 -1.44 -17.53
C VAL A 295 -2.43 -1.74 -19.04
N ASP A 296 -3.28 -1.05 -19.80
CA ASP A 296 -3.29 -1.19 -21.27
C ASP A 296 -1.95 -0.81 -21.90
N ASN A 297 -1.38 0.31 -21.49
CA ASN A 297 -0.06 0.73 -21.95
C ASN A 297 1.01 -0.29 -21.54
N ALA A 298 1.00 -0.75 -20.28
CA ALA A 298 2.00 -1.72 -19.78
C ALA A 298 1.94 -3.06 -20.55
N LEU A 299 0.74 -3.55 -20.85
CA LEU A 299 0.58 -4.77 -21.62
C LEU A 299 1.15 -4.63 -23.04
N ARG A 300 0.86 -3.49 -23.70
CA ARG A 300 1.41 -3.18 -25.04
C ARG A 300 2.93 -3.03 -25.00
N VAL A 301 3.49 -2.36 -24.00
CA VAL A 301 4.94 -2.25 -23.78
C VAL A 301 5.56 -3.62 -23.54
N ALA A 302 4.96 -4.46 -22.70
CA ALA A 302 5.48 -5.80 -22.41
C ALA A 302 5.51 -6.69 -23.65
N HIS A 303 4.46 -6.64 -24.49
CA HIS A 303 4.43 -7.36 -25.78
C HIS A 303 5.49 -6.82 -26.74
N HIS A 304 5.65 -5.52 -26.87
CA HIS A 304 6.64 -4.87 -27.73
C HIS A 304 8.06 -5.30 -27.34
N LEU A 305 8.42 -5.14 -26.07
CA LEU A 305 9.73 -5.50 -25.54
C LEU A 305 10.04 -7.00 -25.68
N LYS A 306 9.03 -7.87 -25.50
CA LYS A 306 9.18 -9.33 -25.62
C LYS A 306 9.67 -9.76 -27.00
N HIS A 307 9.31 -9.01 -28.06
CA HIS A 307 9.67 -9.31 -29.44
C HIS A 307 10.87 -8.49 -29.96
N HIS A 308 11.39 -7.57 -29.13
CA HIS A 308 12.48 -6.71 -29.55
C HIS A 308 13.85 -7.47 -29.57
N PRO A 309 14.65 -7.36 -30.66
CA PRO A 309 15.87 -8.15 -30.83
C PRO A 309 16.96 -7.90 -29.77
N LYS A 310 17.02 -6.72 -29.17
CA LYS A 310 17.99 -6.35 -28.11
C LYS A 310 17.56 -6.77 -26.70
N VAL A 311 16.31 -7.21 -26.51
CA VAL A 311 15.77 -7.63 -25.20
C VAL A 311 16.02 -9.13 -25.00
N ALA A 312 16.59 -9.48 -23.85
CA ALA A 312 16.87 -10.86 -23.46
C ALA A 312 15.68 -11.54 -22.80
N TRP A 313 14.96 -10.81 -21.96
CA TRP A 313 13.81 -11.30 -21.20
C TRP A 313 12.90 -10.15 -20.77
N VAL A 314 11.62 -10.44 -20.56
CA VAL A 314 10.61 -9.55 -19.98
C VAL A 314 9.90 -10.28 -18.85
N SER A 315 9.78 -9.61 -17.69
CA SER A 315 9.01 -10.08 -16.54
C SER A 315 7.80 -9.16 -16.34
N TYR A 316 6.62 -9.66 -16.66
CA TYR A 316 5.34 -9.01 -16.44
C TYR A 316 4.25 -10.07 -16.27
N ALA A 317 3.60 -10.11 -15.11
CA ALA A 317 2.64 -11.14 -14.77
C ALA A 317 1.35 -11.14 -15.64
N GLY A 318 1.14 -10.09 -16.45
CA GLY A 318 0.07 -10.03 -17.46
C GLY A 318 0.39 -10.75 -18.76
N LEU A 319 1.60 -11.29 -18.93
CA LEU A 319 1.96 -12.08 -20.13
C LEU A 319 1.65 -13.57 -19.91
N PRO A 320 0.93 -14.22 -20.83
CA PRO A 320 0.76 -15.69 -20.82
C PRO A 320 2.13 -16.40 -20.77
N GLY A 321 2.24 -17.40 -19.88
CA GLY A 321 3.48 -18.13 -19.63
C GLY A 321 4.36 -17.55 -18.52
N HIS A 322 4.03 -16.38 -17.95
CA HIS A 322 4.68 -15.92 -16.73
C HIS A 322 4.26 -16.78 -15.53
N PRO A 323 5.15 -17.15 -14.60
CA PRO A 323 4.82 -18.02 -13.46
C PRO A 323 3.63 -17.52 -12.62
N HIS A 324 3.48 -16.22 -12.46
CA HIS A 324 2.39 -15.60 -11.71
C HIS A 324 1.15 -15.24 -12.56
N TYR A 325 1.12 -15.58 -13.86
CA TYR A 325 -0.05 -15.32 -14.72
C TYR A 325 -1.35 -15.92 -14.18
N PRO A 326 -1.37 -17.17 -13.65
CA PRO A 326 -2.60 -17.74 -13.08
C PRO A 326 -3.13 -16.94 -11.87
N LEU A 327 -2.27 -16.36 -11.04
CA LEU A 327 -2.69 -15.49 -9.94
C LEU A 327 -3.11 -14.09 -10.43
N ALA A 328 -2.48 -13.57 -11.49
CA ALA A 328 -2.94 -12.37 -12.16
C ALA A 328 -4.36 -12.53 -12.72
N GLU A 329 -4.64 -13.65 -13.38
CA GLU A 329 -5.99 -14.00 -13.84
C GLU A 329 -6.98 -14.10 -12.68
N LYS A 330 -6.62 -14.85 -11.63
CA LYS A 330 -7.48 -15.09 -10.46
C LYS A 330 -7.90 -13.81 -9.75
N TYR A 331 -6.97 -12.89 -9.52
CA TYR A 331 -7.19 -11.70 -8.67
C TYR A 331 -7.43 -10.41 -9.44
N MET A 332 -6.97 -10.30 -10.70
CA MET A 332 -6.88 -9.05 -11.45
C MET A 332 -7.34 -9.18 -12.90
N GLY A 333 -7.97 -10.31 -13.27
CA GLY A 333 -8.44 -10.55 -14.65
C GLY A 333 -7.31 -10.50 -15.70
N GLY A 334 -6.10 -10.97 -15.34
CA GLY A 334 -4.93 -10.96 -16.22
C GLY A 334 -4.31 -9.59 -16.46
N ARG A 335 -4.69 -8.57 -15.67
CA ARG A 335 -4.30 -7.17 -15.84
C ARG A 335 -3.56 -6.63 -14.60
N PRO A 336 -2.40 -7.22 -14.22
CA PRO A 336 -1.68 -6.82 -13.02
C PRO A 336 -0.91 -5.51 -13.27
N SER A 337 -1.22 -4.44 -12.60
CA SER A 337 -0.51 -3.16 -12.54
C SER A 337 0.18 -2.66 -13.83
N ALA A 338 0.99 -1.60 -13.72
CA ALA A 338 1.79 -1.09 -14.83
C ALA A 338 3.30 -1.09 -14.50
N ILE A 339 3.71 -1.99 -13.63
CA ILE A 339 5.12 -2.22 -13.33
C ILE A 339 5.57 -3.47 -14.07
N LEU A 340 6.64 -3.35 -14.83
CA LEU A 340 7.29 -4.47 -15.49
C LEU A 340 8.82 -4.31 -15.42
N SER A 341 9.53 -5.41 -15.57
CA SER A 341 10.98 -5.42 -15.69
C SER A 341 11.41 -6.16 -16.95
N PHE A 342 12.52 -5.76 -17.51
CA PHE A 342 13.14 -6.47 -18.64
C PHE A 342 14.66 -6.37 -18.57
N GLY A 343 15.36 -7.22 -19.29
CA GLY A 343 16.80 -7.23 -19.37
C GLY A 343 17.29 -7.13 -20.79
N LEU A 344 18.43 -6.43 -20.97
CA LEU A 344 19.10 -6.25 -22.24
C LEU A 344 20.14 -7.34 -22.50
N LYS A 345 20.31 -7.78 -23.77
CA LYS A 345 21.25 -8.84 -24.13
C LYS A 345 22.70 -8.52 -23.87
N GLU A 346 23.08 -7.23 -23.97
CA GLU A 346 24.45 -6.77 -23.81
C GLU A 346 24.81 -6.41 -22.35
N GLY A 347 23.96 -6.77 -21.37
CA GLY A 347 24.28 -6.65 -19.95
C GLY A 347 24.19 -5.24 -19.36
N TYR A 348 25.02 -5.00 -18.32
CA TYR A 348 24.96 -3.78 -17.51
C TYR A 348 25.15 -2.49 -18.32
N GLU A 349 26.18 -2.43 -19.18
CA GLU A 349 26.51 -1.22 -19.94
C GLU A 349 25.40 -0.85 -20.93
N ALA A 350 24.72 -1.83 -21.55
CA ALA A 350 23.56 -1.57 -22.38
C ALA A 350 22.39 -1.03 -21.55
N GLY A 351 22.20 -1.54 -20.32
CA GLY A 351 21.22 -1.02 -19.38
C GLY A 351 21.44 0.47 -19.06
N VAL A 352 22.70 0.86 -18.83
CA VAL A 352 23.07 2.25 -18.57
C VAL A 352 22.83 3.13 -19.80
N ARG A 353 23.30 2.72 -21.00
CA ARG A 353 23.09 3.49 -22.26
C ARG A 353 21.61 3.68 -22.54
N PHE A 354 20.83 2.60 -22.48
CA PHE A 354 19.36 2.65 -22.63
C PHE A 354 18.73 3.64 -21.65
N TYR A 355 19.05 3.52 -20.36
CA TYR A 355 18.50 4.36 -19.30
C TYR A 355 18.82 5.84 -19.52
N ASP A 356 20.05 6.16 -19.94
CA ASP A 356 20.48 7.53 -20.20
C ASP A 356 19.88 8.13 -21.47
N ALA A 357 19.53 7.30 -22.46
CA ALA A 357 18.94 7.73 -23.73
C ALA A 357 17.43 8.02 -23.66
N LEU A 358 16.73 7.60 -22.58
CA LEU A 358 15.29 7.86 -22.42
C LEU A 358 14.98 9.36 -22.39
N LYS A 359 13.93 9.77 -23.14
CA LYS A 359 13.48 11.17 -23.29
C LYS A 359 12.15 11.43 -22.60
N ILE A 360 11.18 10.52 -22.73
CA ILE A 360 9.85 10.60 -22.10
C ILE A 360 9.88 10.02 -20.72
N PHE A 361 10.38 8.80 -20.57
CA PHE A 361 10.52 8.16 -19.27
C PHE A 361 11.40 8.98 -18.33
N LYS A 362 10.88 9.31 -17.15
CA LYS A 362 11.65 10.04 -16.13
C LYS A 362 12.51 9.06 -15.33
N ARG A 363 13.79 9.38 -15.23
CA ARG A 363 14.81 8.59 -14.52
C ARG A 363 14.78 8.91 -13.03
N LEU A 364 14.07 8.11 -12.25
CA LEU A 364 13.90 8.32 -10.81
C LEU A 364 13.39 7.06 -10.10
N VAL A 365 13.42 7.10 -8.77
CA VAL A 365 12.94 6.01 -7.91
C VAL A 365 11.54 6.31 -7.41
N ASN A 366 10.55 6.08 -8.26
CA ASN A 366 9.12 6.11 -7.90
C ASN A 366 8.37 5.11 -8.78
N ILE A 367 7.08 4.95 -8.53
CA ILE A 367 6.13 4.16 -9.31
C ILE A 367 4.75 4.83 -9.27
N GLY A 368 3.88 4.49 -10.21
CA GLY A 368 2.46 4.88 -10.18
C GLY A 368 2.18 6.35 -10.42
N ASP A 369 3.12 7.08 -11.05
CA ASP A 369 2.89 8.43 -11.56
C ASP A 369 2.17 8.34 -12.91
N ALA A 370 1.36 9.34 -13.25
CA ALA A 370 0.77 9.50 -14.57
C ALA A 370 1.82 9.54 -15.69
N LYS A 371 3.04 9.99 -15.38
CA LYS A 371 4.19 9.94 -16.27
C LYS A 371 4.90 8.60 -16.20
N SER A 372 5.41 8.14 -17.33
CA SER A 372 6.26 6.96 -17.41
C SER A 372 7.60 7.18 -16.69
N LEU A 373 7.98 6.20 -15.86
CA LEU A 373 9.17 6.23 -15.03
C LEU A 373 10.05 5.01 -15.31
N ALA A 374 11.36 5.20 -15.27
CA ALA A 374 12.34 4.13 -15.40
C ALA A 374 13.33 4.12 -14.24
N CYS A 375 13.82 2.93 -13.91
CA CYS A 375 14.90 2.72 -12.94
C CYS A 375 15.80 1.62 -13.47
N HIS A 376 17.13 1.82 -13.39
CA HIS A 376 18.14 0.79 -13.57
C HIS A 376 18.65 0.39 -12.17
N PRO A 377 18.10 -0.65 -11.53
CA PRO A 377 18.36 -0.92 -10.12
C PRO A 377 19.82 -1.13 -9.79
N ALA A 378 20.55 -1.84 -10.64
CA ALA A 378 21.97 -2.15 -10.41
C ALA A 378 22.87 -0.90 -10.32
N SER A 379 22.58 0.16 -11.11
CA SER A 379 23.37 1.40 -11.07
C SER A 379 22.82 2.45 -10.09
N THR A 380 21.62 2.25 -9.54
CA THR A 380 20.94 3.26 -8.71
C THR A 380 20.60 2.73 -7.32
N THR A 381 19.44 2.10 -7.16
CA THR A 381 18.87 1.71 -5.85
C THR A 381 19.65 0.61 -5.13
N HIS A 382 20.37 -0.23 -5.86
CA HIS A 382 21.12 -1.38 -5.34
C HIS A 382 22.64 -1.26 -5.56
N ARG A 383 23.11 -0.08 -5.99
CA ARG A 383 24.54 0.15 -6.29
C ARG A 383 25.46 -0.13 -5.10
N GLN A 384 24.97 0.01 -3.88
CA GLN A 384 25.77 -0.21 -2.66
C GLN A 384 25.91 -1.70 -2.30
N LEU A 385 25.13 -2.58 -2.94
CA LEU A 385 25.18 -4.02 -2.72
C LEU A 385 26.24 -4.65 -3.63
N SER A 386 26.91 -5.69 -3.13
CA SER A 386 27.75 -6.56 -3.94
C SER A 386 26.90 -7.35 -4.96
N ASP A 387 27.51 -7.85 -6.03
CA ASP A 387 26.85 -8.64 -7.06
C ASP A 387 26.06 -9.83 -6.47
N ALA A 388 26.62 -10.49 -5.46
CA ALA A 388 25.98 -11.60 -4.77
C ALA A 388 24.74 -11.15 -3.97
N GLU A 389 24.76 -9.96 -3.39
CA GLU A 389 23.62 -9.38 -2.68
C GLU A 389 22.55 -8.88 -3.65
N GLN A 390 22.95 -8.25 -4.77
CA GLN A 390 22.03 -7.87 -5.85
C GLN A 390 21.30 -9.10 -6.40
N ALA A 391 22.04 -10.19 -6.68
CA ALA A 391 21.45 -11.43 -7.17
C ALA A 391 20.44 -12.03 -6.16
N ARG A 392 20.74 -11.99 -4.86
CA ARG A 392 19.80 -12.43 -3.79
C ARG A 392 18.56 -11.55 -3.70
N ALA A 393 18.73 -10.25 -3.99
CA ALA A 393 17.60 -9.29 -4.08
C ALA A 393 16.80 -9.40 -5.40
N GLY A 394 17.15 -10.32 -6.30
CA GLY A 394 16.52 -10.50 -7.60
C GLY A 394 16.86 -9.42 -8.62
N VAL A 395 17.91 -8.65 -8.37
CA VAL A 395 18.40 -7.61 -9.27
C VAL A 395 19.50 -8.18 -10.18
N LYS A 396 19.24 -8.13 -11.49
CA LYS A 396 20.22 -8.52 -12.50
C LYS A 396 20.93 -7.28 -13.05
N PRO A 397 22.20 -7.36 -13.44
CA PRO A 397 22.96 -6.21 -13.94
C PRO A 397 22.31 -5.49 -15.12
N GLU A 398 21.67 -6.25 -16.02
CA GLU A 398 21.01 -5.75 -17.23
C GLU A 398 19.56 -5.30 -17.02
N MET A 399 19.04 -5.38 -15.79
CA MET A 399 17.63 -5.20 -15.49
C MET A 399 17.21 -3.73 -15.53
N ILE A 400 16.20 -3.42 -16.30
CA ILE A 400 15.43 -2.17 -16.26
C ILE A 400 14.06 -2.43 -15.66
N ARG A 401 13.64 -1.60 -14.70
CA ARG A 401 12.25 -1.56 -14.21
C ARG A 401 11.54 -0.35 -14.79
N LEU A 402 10.39 -0.57 -15.39
CA LEU A 402 9.49 0.48 -15.87
C LEU A 402 8.24 0.57 -14.98
N SER A 403 7.78 1.79 -14.73
CA SER A 403 6.43 2.11 -14.28
C SER A 403 5.78 2.89 -15.41
N VAL A 404 4.94 2.21 -16.19
CA VAL A 404 4.39 2.76 -17.44
C VAL A 404 3.28 3.75 -17.10
N GLY A 405 3.34 4.93 -17.70
CA GLY A 405 2.39 6.03 -17.51
C GLY A 405 1.16 5.95 -18.41
N ILE A 406 0.46 7.07 -18.50
CA ILE A 406 -0.79 7.21 -19.28
C ILE A 406 -0.63 8.00 -20.55
N GLU A 407 0.61 8.28 -20.99
CA GLU A 407 0.92 8.96 -22.24
C GLU A 407 0.34 8.19 -23.46
N ALA A 408 0.36 8.79 -24.63
CA ALA A 408 0.05 8.09 -25.87
C ALA A 408 1.02 6.91 -26.04
N ILE A 409 0.49 5.73 -26.31
CA ILE A 409 1.31 4.51 -26.35
C ILE A 409 2.33 4.56 -27.50
N GLU A 410 2.00 5.21 -28.59
CA GLU A 410 2.88 5.41 -29.75
C GLU A 410 4.15 6.17 -29.35
N ASP A 411 4.02 7.18 -28.50
CA ASP A 411 5.13 7.98 -27.99
C ASP A 411 5.97 7.17 -27.01
N ILE A 412 5.32 6.39 -26.13
CA ILE A 412 6.01 5.48 -25.19
C ILE A 412 6.87 4.47 -25.97
N LEU A 413 6.30 3.81 -26.99
CA LEU A 413 7.03 2.81 -27.79
C LEU A 413 8.17 3.45 -28.58
N ALA A 414 7.94 4.62 -29.17
CA ALA A 414 8.98 5.37 -29.89
C ALA A 414 10.16 5.77 -28.98
N ASP A 415 9.88 6.15 -27.72
CA ASP A 415 10.92 6.47 -26.75
C ASP A 415 11.73 5.23 -26.36
N LEU A 416 11.07 4.08 -26.17
CA LEU A 416 11.75 2.81 -25.88
C LEU A 416 12.63 2.38 -27.07
N ASP A 417 12.12 2.44 -28.31
CA ASP A 417 12.85 2.03 -29.51
C ASP A 417 14.09 2.88 -29.72
N GLN A 418 13.96 4.22 -29.64
CA GLN A 418 15.14 5.10 -29.81
C GLN A 418 16.17 4.91 -28.70
N ALA A 419 15.74 4.58 -27.47
CA ALA A 419 16.66 4.29 -26.35
C ALA A 419 17.32 2.91 -26.49
N LEU A 420 16.64 1.93 -27.08
CA LEU A 420 17.20 0.62 -27.37
C LEU A 420 18.25 0.67 -28.49
N GLU A 421 18.22 1.69 -29.36
CA GLU A 421 19.23 1.89 -30.43
C GLU A 421 20.49 2.64 -29.94
N ALA A 422 20.49 3.19 -28.74
CA ALA A 422 21.65 3.86 -28.16
C ALA A 422 22.68 2.83 -27.62
#